data_0a6dd507098ed0ca97165fa21cc4e9f8
#
_entry.id   0a6dd507098ed0ca97165fa21cc4e9f8
#
_cell.length_a   1.000
_cell.length_b   1.000
_cell.length_c   1.000
_cell.angle_alpha   90.00
_cell.angle_beta   90.00
_cell.angle_gamma   90.00
#
_symmetry.space_group_name_H-M   'P 1'
#
loop_
_entity.id
_entity.type
_entity.pdbx_description
1 polymer ?
#
loop_
_entity_poly.entity_id
_entity_poly.type
_entity_poly.pdbx_seq_one_letter_code
_entity_poly.pdbx_strand_id
1 'polypeptide(L)'
;DQAPSSGKEFLKGKSIYFAENTVGEVIINTMHRAEQVADQLYRTNPSLTPFTLVSSALKTSLSNFVRNWILRKGMREGFEGWVFSMLDLMAVILGHLRHYEKYFRGGKRIADNLTSIHNILVIKLGGAGDVILVTPILRNLKKLLPNAHIHVLVLREVASLLENNPYVDSITHMDFDSDKKTINKISRGFKNNTIDLAINLQSTNFSSKVLKIIPARWKINRSYFYRDKSTNVLVGFTNTFRSAIERDLDILRSIGLKPVDKHSEVFLSTKEIDWAKNFFSSNGLSHEKKILMVHPCSSLKIRNWGIEKFALLCRNLI
;
A
#
# COMPACT_ATOMS: atom_id res chain seq x y z
N ASP A 1 5.16 -36.68 28.93
CA ASP A 1 4.59 -35.38 29.17
C ASP A 1 3.27 -35.28 28.44
N GLN A 2 2.20 -35.52 29.18
CA GLN A 2 0.82 -35.56 28.68
C GLN A 2 0.29 -34.15 28.62
N ALA A 3 -0.25 -33.75 27.45
CA ALA A 3 -1.06 -32.53 27.30
C ALA A 3 -2.30 -32.61 28.19
N PRO A 4 -2.68 -31.53 28.91
CA PRO A 4 -3.87 -31.55 29.73
C PRO A 4 -5.10 -31.65 28.84
N SER A 5 -5.91 -32.67 29.08
CA SER A 5 -7.22 -32.86 28.49
C SER A 5 -8.11 -31.66 28.81
N SER A 6 -8.59 -30.96 27.81
CA SER A 6 -9.58 -29.88 27.96
C SER A 6 -10.93 -30.47 28.40
N GLY A 7 -11.09 -30.64 29.70
CA GLY A 7 -12.37 -30.93 30.31
C GLY A 7 -13.29 -29.72 30.20
N LYS A 8 -14.24 -29.73 29.27
CA LYS A 8 -15.35 -28.80 29.26
C LYS A 8 -16.32 -29.18 30.38
N GLU A 9 -16.11 -28.70 31.59
CA GLU A 9 -17.12 -28.74 32.61
C GLU A 9 -18.17 -27.65 32.34
N PHE A 10 -19.33 -28.04 31.92
CA PHE A 10 -20.51 -27.20 31.84
C PHE A 10 -21.05 -26.97 33.26
N LEU A 11 -20.60 -25.93 33.93
CA LEU A 11 -21.21 -25.46 35.15
C LEU A 11 -22.57 -24.81 34.85
N LYS A 12 -23.66 -25.38 35.35
CA LYS A 12 -25.01 -24.83 35.27
C LYS A 12 -25.02 -23.38 35.75
N GLY A 13 -25.26 -22.44 34.79
CA GLY A 13 -25.58 -21.04 35.11
C GLY A 13 -24.46 -20.03 35.04
N LYS A 14 -23.22 -20.40 34.73
CA LYS A 14 -22.16 -19.43 34.44
C LYS A 14 -21.77 -19.51 32.97
N SER A 15 -21.93 -18.40 32.25
CA SER A 15 -21.46 -18.34 30.89
C SER A 15 -19.93 -18.49 30.88
N ILE A 16 -19.47 -19.40 30.02
CA ILE A 16 -18.07 -19.73 29.81
C ILE A 16 -17.42 -18.58 29.03
N TYR A 17 -16.99 -17.55 29.73
CA TYR A 17 -16.38 -16.41 29.05
C TYR A 17 -14.94 -16.15 29.40
N PHE A 18 -14.35 -16.91 30.28
CA PHE A 18 -12.93 -16.77 30.64
C PHE A 18 -12.08 -17.97 30.21
N ALA A 19 -12.08 -18.29 28.90
CA ALA A 19 -10.95 -19.00 28.31
C ALA A 19 -9.77 -18.06 28.02
N GLU A 20 -9.99 -16.76 28.21
CA GLU A 20 -9.03 -15.71 27.89
C GLU A 20 -8.39 -15.22 29.20
N ASN A 21 -7.14 -15.59 29.41
CA ASN A 21 -6.43 -15.28 30.64
C ASN A 21 -5.82 -13.88 30.68
N THR A 22 -5.85 -13.14 29.55
CA THR A 22 -5.21 -11.82 29.44
C THR A 22 -6.09 -10.80 28.70
N VAL A 23 -5.94 -9.51 29.04
CA VAL A 23 -6.58 -8.40 28.32
C VAL A 23 -6.17 -8.38 26.85
N GLY A 24 -4.94 -8.84 26.54
CA GLY A 24 -4.46 -8.94 25.16
C GLY A 24 -5.28 -9.91 24.31
N GLU A 25 -5.61 -11.09 24.84
CA GLU A 25 -6.45 -12.09 24.16
C GLU A 25 -7.87 -11.58 23.94
N VAL A 26 -8.44 -10.88 24.92
CA VAL A 26 -9.76 -10.25 24.79
C VAL A 26 -9.78 -9.23 23.65
N ILE A 27 -8.75 -8.38 23.53
CA ILE A 27 -8.62 -7.40 22.45
C ILE A 27 -8.49 -8.12 21.10
N ILE A 28 -7.65 -9.15 21.00
CA ILE A 28 -7.44 -9.91 19.76
C ILE A 28 -8.76 -10.55 19.31
N ASN A 29 -9.51 -11.17 20.23
CA ASN A 29 -10.78 -11.81 19.88
C ASN A 29 -11.87 -10.79 19.51
N THR A 30 -11.88 -9.63 20.14
CA THR A 30 -12.76 -8.51 19.74
C THR A 30 -12.45 -8.05 18.31
N MET A 31 -11.17 -7.95 17.95
CA MET A 31 -10.74 -7.62 16.57
C MET A 31 -11.11 -8.71 15.56
N HIS A 32 -10.96 -9.99 15.90
CA HIS A 32 -11.43 -11.09 15.03
C HIS A 32 -12.94 -11.06 14.79
N ARG A 33 -13.72 -10.77 15.82
CA ARG A 33 -15.18 -10.58 15.69
C ARG A 33 -15.51 -9.39 14.79
N ALA A 34 -14.78 -8.28 14.92
CA ALA A 34 -14.94 -7.12 14.05
C ALA A 34 -14.68 -7.47 12.57
N GLU A 35 -13.66 -8.28 12.28
CA GLU A 35 -13.42 -8.76 10.91
C GLU A 35 -14.59 -9.61 10.39
N GLN A 36 -15.12 -10.52 11.19
CA GLN A 36 -16.28 -11.35 10.82
C GLN A 36 -17.53 -10.49 10.53
N VAL A 37 -17.78 -9.47 11.35
CA VAL A 37 -18.88 -8.50 11.13
C VAL A 37 -18.67 -7.74 9.82
N ALA A 38 -17.44 -7.28 9.53
CA ALA A 38 -17.13 -6.58 8.29
C ALA A 38 -17.36 -7.47 7.05
N ASP A 39 -16.92 -8.72 7.08
CA ASP A 39 -17.11 -9.66 5.98
C ASP A 39 -18.58 -10.07 5.81
N GLN A 40 -19.32 -10.22 6.90
CA GLN A 40 -20.76 -10.49 6.85
C GLN A 40 -21.52 -9.31 6.22
N LEU A 41 -21.23 -8.07 6.64
CA LEU A 41 -21.83 -6.86 6.07
C LEU A 41 -21.60 -6.78 4.55
N TYR A 42 -20.39 -7.11 4.10
CA TYR A 42 -20.09 -7.10 2.67
C TYR A 42 -20.91 -8.14 1.90
N ARG A 43 -21.05 -9.34 2.44
CA ARG A 43 -21.82 -10.42 1.79
C ARG A 43 -23.32 -10.10 1.74
N THR A 44 -23.85 -9.45 2.77
CA THR A 44 -25.29 -9.19 2.88
C THR A 44 -25.71 -7.86 2.24
N ASN A 45 -24.87 -6.84 2.30
CA ASN A 45 -25.18 -5.47 1.86
C ASN A 45 -23.96 -4.76 1.26
N PRO A 46 -23.47 -5.15 0.08
CA PRO A 46 -22.27 -4.56 -0.53
C PRO A 46 -22.45 -3.10 -0.94
N SER A 47 -23.68 -2.60 -1.00
CA SER A 47 -24.01 -1.23 -1.47
C SER A 47 -24.30 -0.23 -0.34
N LEU A 48 -24.01 -0.56 0.92
CA LEU A 48 -24.20 0.34 2.04
C LEU A 48 -23.47 1.68 1.82
N THR A 49 -24.19 2.79 1.87
CA THR A 49 -23.58 4.13 1.87
C THR A 49 -22.94 4.43 3.23
N PRO A 50 -22.00 5.38 3.33
CA PRO A 50 -21.41 5.76 4.63
C PRO A 50 -22.46 6.15 5.67
N PHE A 51 -23.54 6.82 5.25
CA PHE A 51 -24.63 7.20 6.15
C PHE A 51 -25.42 5.98 6.65
N THR A 52 -25.81 5.09 5.74
CA THR A 52 -26.51 3.85 6.11
C THR A 52 -25.63 2.92 6.95
N LEU A 53 -24.32 2.94 6.72
CA LEU A 53 -23.36 2.17 7.51
C LEU A 53 -23.32 2.66 8.96
N VAL A 54 -23.26 3.98 9.20
CA VAL A 54 -23.27 4.56 10.55
C VAL A 54 -24.59 4.25 11.25
N SER A 55 -25.72 4.43 10.59
CA SER A 55 -27.03 4.12 11.17
C SER A 55 -27.18 2.63 11.49
N SER A 56 -26.70 1.75 10.62
CA SER A 56 -26.65 0.31 10.85
C SER A 56 -25.74 -0.05 12.03
N ALA A 57 -24.57 0.58 12.13
CA ALA A 57 -23.66 0.37 13.25
C ALA A 57 -24.33 0.70 14.59
N LEU A 58 -24.94 1.87 14.69
CA LEU A 58 -25.61 2.31 15.92
C LEU A 58 -26.79 1.40 16.28
N LYS A 59 -27.66 1.09 15.31
CA LYS A 59 -28.83 0.23 15.52
C LYS A 59 -28.41 -1.18 15.96
N THR A 60 -27.46 -1.80 15.25
CA THR A 60 -27.04 -3.18 15.52
C THR A 60 -26.26 -3.27 16.83
N SER A 61 -25.38 -2.33 17.13
CA SER A 61 -24.59 -2.34 18.36
C SER A 61 -25.46 -2.13 19.59
N LEU A 62 -26.40 -1.17 19.53
CA LEU A 62 -27.34 -0.94 20.64
C LEU A 62 -28.28 -2.12 20.86
N SER A 63 -28.80 -2.70 19.77
CA SER A 63 -29.67 -3.90 19.86
C SER A 63 -28.90 -5.09 20.47
N ASN A 64 -27.65 -5.31 20.08
CA ASN A 64 -26.83 -6.37 20.66
C ASN A 64 -26.51 -6.12 22.13
N PHE A 65 -26.19 -4.88 22.50
CA PHE A 65 -25.94 -4.51 23.88
C PHE A 65 -27.20 -4.79 24.77
N VAL A 66 -28.37 -4.29 24.36
CA VAL A 66 -29.62 -4.53 25.08
C VAL A 66 -29.91 -6.03 25.19
N ARG A 67 -29.75 -6.76 24.10
CA ARG A 67 -29.96 -8.21 24.09
C ARG A 67 -29.04 -8.93 25.07
N ASN A 68 -27.75 -8.62 25.07
CA ASN A 68 -26.75 -9.29 25.92
C ASN A 68 -26.92 -8.87 27.38
N TRP A 69 -27.11 -7.58 27.63
CA TRP A 69 -27.23 -7.03 28.98
C TRP A 69 -28.53 -7.40 29.65
N ILE A 70 -29.66 -7.29 28.94
CA ILE A 70 -31.01 -7.51 29.52
C ILE A 70 -31.50 -8.95 29.26
N LEU A 71 -31.64 -9.35 27.97
CA LEU A 71 -32.29 -10.60 27.61
C LEU A 71 -31.47 -11.84 27.96
N ARG A 72 -30.14 -11.77 27.84
CA ARG A 72 -29.19 -12.84 28.23
C ARG A 72 -28.76 -12.75 29.67
N LYS A 73 -29.39 -11.85 30.45
CA LYS A 73 -29.19 -11.69 31.89
C LYS A 73 -27.74 -11.28 32.28
N GLY A 74 -27.00 -10.60 31.41
CA GLY A 74 -25.68 -10.05 31.71
C GLY A 74 -25.66 -9.17 32.95
N MET A 75 -26.81 -8.48 33.26
CA MET A 75 -26.99 -7.73 34.51
C MET A 75 -26.74 -8.58 35.76
N ARG A 76 -27.01 -9.90 35.72
CA ARG A 76 -26.80 -10.81 36.86
C ARG A 76 -25.35 -11.19 37.07
N GLU A 77 -24.52 -10.98 36.10
CA GLU A 77 -23.05 -11.22 36.15
C GLU A 77 -22.30 -9.98 36.62
N GLY A 78 -23.01 -8.92 37.01
CA GLY A 78 -22.41 -7.70 37.54
C GLY A 78 -21.51 -6.97 36.55
N PHE A 79 -20.33 -6.55 37.04
CA PHE A 79 -19.37 -5.78 36.24
C PHE A 79 -18.85 -6.56 35.02
N GLU A 80 -18.62 -7.86 35.17
CA GLU A 80 -18.12 -8.73 34.09
C GLU A 80 -19.13 -8.77 32.92
N GLY A 81 -20.41 -9.00 33.19
CA GLY A 81 -21.45 -9.01 32.17
C GLY A 81 -21.60 -7.66 31.44
N TRP A 82 -21.34 -6.56 32.15
CA TRP A 82 -21.31 -5.23 31.56
C TRP A 82 -20.12 -5.10 30.58
N VAL A 83 -18.91 -5.51 31.01
CA VAL A 83 -17.69 -5.49 30.17
C VAL A 83 -17.92 -6.29 28.88
N PHE A 84 -18.47 -7.51 28.98
CA PHE A 84 -18.72 -8.33 27.77
C PHE A 84 -19.73 -7.69 26.84
N SER A 85 -20.80 -7.11 27.38
CA SER A 85 -21.80 -6.42 26.56
C SER A 85 -21.22 -5.22 25.85
N MET A 86 -20.27 -4.51 26.49
CA MET A 86 -19.53 -3.40 25.88
C MET A 86 -18.54 -3.87 24.82
N LEU A 87 -17.84 -4.98 25.02
CA LEU A 87 -16.91 -5.55 24.04
C LEU A 87 -17.65 -6.03 22.77
N ASP A 88 -18.83 -6.64 22.92
CA ASP A 88 -19.68 -7.00 21.79
C ASP A 88 -20.17 -5.76 21.02
N LEU A 89 -20.54 -4.70 21.73
CA LEU A 89 -20.88 -3.41 21.12
C LEU A 89 -19.70 -2.84 20.34
N MET A 90 -18.51 -2.84 20.97
CA MET A 90 -17.28 -2.38 20.31
C MET A 90 -16.93 -3.22 19.07
N ALA A 91 -17.05 -4.55 19.13
CA ALA A 91 -16.80 -5.42 17.99
C ALA A 91 -17.71 -5.08 16.79
N VAL A 92 -18.97 -4.77 17.02
CA VAL A 92 -19.92 -4.36 15.99
C VAL A 92 -19.53 -3.01 15.38
N ILE A 93 -19.21 -2.03 16.20
CA ILE A 93 -18.77 -0.70 15.72
C ILE A 93 -17.49 -0.82 14.92
N LEU A 94 -16.48 -1.52 15.47
CA LEU A 94 -15.21 -1.75 14.78
C LEU A 94 -15.42 -2.53 13.48
N GLY A 95 -16.33 -3.50 13.44
CA GLY A 95 -16.68 -4.24 12.24
C GLY A 95 -17.26 -3.34 11.13
N HIS A 96 -18.13 -2.40 11.48
CA HIS A 96 -18.64 -1.42 10.52
C HIS A 96 -17.55 -0.45 10.04
N LEU A 97 -16.66 0.00 10.94
CA LEU A 97 -15.50 0.81 10.58
C LEU A 97 -14.53 0.04 9.67
N ARG A 98 -14.30 -1.23 9.97
CA ARG A 98 -13.45 -2.11 9.15
C ARG A 98 -14.07 -2.40 7.79
N HIS A 99 -15.40 -2.57 7.72
CA HIS A 99 -16.13 -2.64 6.47
C HIS A 99 -15.95 -1.35 5.64
N TYR A 100 -16.11 -0.17 6.27
CA TYR A 100 -15.86 1.10 5.60
C TYR A 100 -14.43 1.20 5.07
N GLU A 101 -13.44 0.83 5.88
CA GLU A 101 -12.04 0.83 5.48
C GLU A 101 -11.77 -0.12 4.31
N LYS A 102 -12.19 -1.38 4.40
CA LYS A 102 -11.95 -2.41 3.37
C LYS A 102 -12.70 -2.14 2.07
N TYR A 103 -13.97 -1.74 2.16
CA TYR A 103 -14.90 -1.78 1.03
C TYR A 103 -15.24 -0.40 0.47
N PHE A 104 -15.22 0.66 1.27
CA PHE A 104 -15.46 2.02 0.79
C PHE A 104 -14.18 2.79 0.48
N ARG A 105 -13.16 2.65 1.32
CA ARG A 105 -11.83 3.23 1.07
C ARG A 105 -10.87 2.21 0.50
N GLY A 106 -11.28 0.97 0.40
CA GLY A 106 -10.38 -0.11 0.22
C GLY A 106 -10.35 -0.77 -1.11
N GLY A 107 -9.28 -1.50 -1.26
CA GLY A 107 -8.93 -2.24 -2.43
C GLY A 107 -9.91 -3.35 -2.80
N LYS A 108 -10.86 -3.74 -1.95
CA LYS A 108 -11.79 -4.83 -2.26
C LYS A 108 -12.65 -4.55 -3.49
N ARG A 109 -13.17 -3.32 -3.62
CA ARG A 109 -13.93 -2.93 -4.82
C ARG A 109 -13.06 -2.94 -6.08
N ILE A 110 -11.78 -2.61 -5.97
CA ILE A 110 -10.83 -2.70 -7.06
C ILE A 110 -10.51 -4.17 -7.33
N ALA A 111 -10.25 -4.97 -6.27
CA ALA A 111 -10.00 -6.41 -6.37
C ALA A 111 -11.11 -7.16 -7.10
N ASP A 112 -12.37 -6.82 -6.83
CA ASP A 112 -13.54 -7.44 -7.47
C ASP A 112 -13.71 -7.01 -8.94
N ASN A 113 -12.98 -5.98 -9.40
CA ASN A 113 -13.05 -5.42 -10.75
C ASN A 113 -11.70 -5.48 -11.51
N LEU A 114 -10.75 -6.28 -11.07
CA LEU A 114 -9.41 -6.36 -11.69
C LEU A 114 -9.46 -6.69 -13.19
N THR A 115 -10.40 -7.52 -13.61
CA THR A 115 -10.59 -7.91 -15.01
C THR A 115 -11.05 -6.75 -15.91
N SER A 116 -11.59 -5.68 -15.33
CA SER A 116 -12.03 -4.48 -16.05
C SER A 116 -10.97 -3.36 -16.03
N ILE A 117 -9.77 -3.62 -15.53
CA ILE A 117 -8.67 -2.66 -15.51
C ILE A 117 -7.79 -2.89 -16.73
N HIS A 118 -7.86 -1.95 -17.68
CA HIS A 118 -7.09 -1.98 -18.92
C HIS A 118 -6.07 -0.85 -19.02
N ASN A 119 -6.30 0.29 -18.36
CA ASN A 119 -5.41 1.45 -18.39
C ASN A 119 -4.95 1.82 -16.99
N ILE A 120 -3.67 1.64 -16.72
CA ILE A 120 -3.06 1.90 -15.41
C ILE A 120 -2.10 3.08 -15.54
N LEU A 121 -2.25 4.09 -14.70
CA LEU A 121 -1.28 5.18 -14.56
C LEU A 121 -0.51 5.02 -13.25
N VAL A 122 0.81 4.91 -13.35
CA VAL A 122 1.72 4.89 -12.20
C VAL A 122 2.43 6.25 -12.10
N ILE A 123 2.30 6.92 -10.97
CA ILE A 123 2.89 8.24 -10.72
C ILE A 123 4.09 8.06 -9.77
N LYS A 124 5.31 8.43 -10.25
CA LYS A 124 6.54 8.39 -9.47
C LYS A 124 7.39 9.64 -9.75
N LEU A 125 7.10 10.72 -9.07
CA LEU A 125 7.76 12.03 -9.21
C LEU A 125 8.94 12.15 -8.24
N GLY A 126 9.91 11.26 -8.37
CA GLY A 126 11.10 11.17 -7.54
C GLY A 126 12.38 11.12 -8.37
N GLY A 127 13.55 11.06 -7.71
CA GLY A 127 14.84 10.97 -8.37
C GLY A 127 15.12 9.60 -8.99
N ALA A 128 16.31 9.44 -9.60
CA ALA A 128 16.71 8.22 -10.31
C ALA A 128 16.56 6.94 -9.46
N GLY A 129 17.06 6.97 -8.22
CA GLY A 129 16.93 5.82 -7.31
C GLY A 129 15.47 5.44 -7.03
N ASP A 130 14.59 6.44 -6.86
CA ASP A 130 13.17 6.21 -6.66
C ASP A 130 12.51 5.53 -7.86
N VAL A 131 12.91 5.91 -9.09
CA VAL A 131 12.39 5.32 -10.33
C VAL A 131 12.90 3.90 -10.54
N ILE A 132 14.16 3.61 -10.21
CA ILE A 132 14.70 2.24 -10.26
C ILE A 132 13.93 1.34 -9.26
N LEU A 133 13.67 1.82 -8.05
CA LEU A 133 12.94 1.06 -7.04
C LEU A 133 11.46 0.81 -7.38
N VAL A 134 10.92 1.46 -8.42
CA VAL A 134 9.55 1.23 -8.90
C VAL A 134 9.45 0.09 -9.91
N THR A 135 10.55 -0.34 -10.51
CA THR A 135 10.54 -1.38 -11.55
C THR A 135 9.92 -2.71 -11.10
N PRO A 136 10.06 -3.17 -9.83
CA PRO A 136 9.35 -4.36 -9.37
C PRO A 136 7.83 -4.23 -9.42
N ILE A 137 7.26 -3.06 -9.09
CA ILE A 137 5.79 -2.90 -9.13
C ILE A 137 5.29 -2.88 -10.58
N LEU A 138 6.03 -2.25 -11.51
CA LEU A 138 5.69 -2.24 -12.94
C LEU A 138 5.67 -3.66 -13.51
N ARG A 139 6.71 -4.45 -13.20
CA ARG A 139 6.79 -5.86 -13.60
C ARG A 139 5.66 -6.69 -13.03
N ASN A 140 5.37 -6.56 -11.73
CA ASN A 140 4.27 -7.27 -11.11
C ASN A 140 2.92 -6.87 -11.70
N LEU A 141 2.68 -5.58 -11.96
CA LEU A 141 1.46 -5.12 -12.63
C LEU A 141 1.30 -5.81 -14.01
N LYS A 142 2.34 -5.80 -14.83
CA LYS A 142 2.29 -6.42 -16.16
C LYS A 142 2.11 -7.93 -16.12
N LYS A 143 2.77 -8.62 -15.16
CA LYS A 143 2.61 -10.06 -14.97
C LYS A 143 1.22 -10.46 -14.46
N LEU A 144 0.66 -9.67 -13.54
CA LEU A 144 -0.62 -9.99 -12.89
C LEU A 144 -1.83 -9.46 -13.67
N LEU A 145 -1.62 -8.44 -14.51
CA LEU A 145 -2.62 -7.82 -15.39
C LEU A 145 -2.02 -7.68 -16.80
N PRO A 146 -1.80 -8.78 -17.54
CA PRO A 146 -1.02 -8.78 -18.79
C PRO A 146 -1.66 -7.93 -19.90
N ASN A 147 -2.98 -7.81 -19.89
CA ASN A 147 -3.73 -7.03 -20.87
C ASN A 147 -3.81 -5.52 -20.52
N ALA A 148 -3.28 -5.12 -19.37
CA ALA A 148 -3.29 -3.73 -18.97
C ALA A 148 -2.19 -2.94 -19.69
N HIS A 149 -2.55 -1.76 -20.18
CA HIS A 149 -1.63 -0.73 -20.67
C HIS A 149 -1.10 0.05 -19.47
N ILE A 150 0.20 -0.03 -19.22
CA ILE A 150 0.87 0.64 -18.11
C ILE A 150 1.50 1.94 -18.59
N HIS A 151 0.93 3.03 -18.18
CA HIS A 151 1.43 4.37 -18.40
C HIS A 151 2.17 4.86 -17.16
N VAL A 152 3.35 5.46 -17.32
CA VAL A 152 4.12 5.99 -16.19
C VAL A 152 4.27 7.50 -16.31
N LEU A 153 4.00 8.22 -15.22
CA LEU A 153 4.25 9.65 -15.07
C LEU A 153 5.44 9.87 -14.15
N VAL A 154 6.54 10.39 -14.69
CA VAL A 154 7.80 10.61 -13.99
C VAL A 154 8.31 12.03 -14.17
N LEU A 155 9.37 12.40 -13.46
CA LEU A 155 10.11 13.63 -13.75
C LEU A 155 10.89 13.49 -15.07
N ARG A 156 11.01 14.59 -15.82
CA ARG A 156 11.70 14.64 -17.11
C ARG A 156 13.12 14.10 -17.04
N GLU A 157 13.84 14.48 -16.00
CA GLU A 157 15.25 14.15 -15.79
C GLU A 157 15.55 12.65 -15.66
N VAL A 158 14.54 11.86 -15.31
CA VAL A 158 14.69 10.42 -15.04
C VAL A 158 13.85 9.54 -15.97
N ALA A 159 13.17 10.14 -16.95
CA ALA A 159 12.29 9.40 -17.87
C ALA A 159 13.04 8.35 -18.68
N SER A 160 14.27 8.64 -19.09
CA SER A 160 15.14 7.74 -19.86
C SER A 160 15.40 6.40 -19.15
N LEU A 161 15.36 6.35 -17.82
CA LEU A 161 15.54 5.10 -17.06
C LEU A 161 14.45 4.05 -17.33
N LEU A 162 13.32 4.47 -17.90
CA LEU A 162 12.19 3.59 -18.19
C LEU A 162 11.93 3.38 -19.69
N GLU A 163 12.63 4.07 -20.58
CA GLU A 163 12.38 4.01 -22.04
C GLU A 163 12.51 2.60 -22.61
N ASN A 164 13.44 1.81 -22.10
CA ASN A 164 13.65 0.43 -22.55
C ASN A 164 12.97 -0.62 -21.66
N ASN A 165 12.10 -0.19 -20.72
CA ASN A 165 11.48 -1.10 -19.78
C ASN A 165 10.31 -1.85 -20.44
N PRO A 166 10.37 -3.19 -20.60
CA PRO A 166 9.35 -3.97 -21.32
C PRO A 166 7.99 -4.04 -20.59
N TYR A 167 7.93 -3.56 -19.37
CA TYR A 167 6.70 -3.53 -18.56
C TYR A 167 6.01 -2.16 -18.58
N VAL A 168 6.52 -1.21 -19.38
CA VAL A 168 5.99 0.14 -19.52
C VAL A 168 5.56 0.33 -20.97
N ASP A 169 4.29 0.60 -21.18
CA ASP A 169 3.75 0.79 -22.54
C ASP A 169 3.86 2.24 -22.99
N SER A 170 3.83 3.20 -22.05
CA SER A 170 3.99 4.63 -22.40
C SER A 170 4.49 5.46 -21.20
N ILE A 171 5.21 6.54 -21.50
CA ILE A 171 5.80 7.43 -20.51
C ILE A 171 5.34 8.86 -20.80
N THR A 172 4.85 9.53 -19.77
CA THR A 172 4.71 10.98 -19.73
C THR A 172 5.67 11.55 -18.69
N HIS A 173 6.27 12.67 -18.98
CA HIS A 173 7.15 13.35 -18.04
C HIS A 173 6.66 14.78 -17.75
N MET A 174 7.03 15.27 -16.58
CA MET A 174 6.80 16.63 -16.13
C MET A 174 7.99 17.14 -15.33
N ASP A 175 8.09 18.45 -15.20
CA ASP A 175 9.13 19.04 -14.36
C ASP A 175 8.68 19.12 -12.91
N PHE A 176 9.63 19.08 -11.97
CA PHE A 176 9.33 19.26 -10.56
C PHE A 176 8.73 20.67 -10.34
N ASP A 177 7.74 20.76 -9.48
CA ASP A 177 7.01 22.02 -9.22
C ASP A 177 6.24 22.61 -10.41
N SER A 178 5.91 21.77 -11.41
CA SER A 178 5.05 22.19 -12.51
C SER A 178 3.78 22.88 -12.02
N ASP A 179 3.43 23.98 -12.66
CA ASP A 179 2.24 24.76 -12.33
C ASP A 179 0.93 24.00 -12.60
N LYS A 180 -0.16 24.52 -12.06
CA LYS A 180 -1.49 23.91 -12.23
C LYS A 180 -1.92 23.84 -13.72
N LYS A 181 -1.47 24.77 -14.58
CA LYS A 181 -1.79 24.76 -16.01
C LYS A 181 -1.13 23.57 -16.69
N THR A 182 0.15 23.31 -16.40
CA THR A 182 0.90 22.16 -16.92
C THR A 182 0.27 20.83 -16.46
N ILE A 183 -0.07 20.72 -15.16
CA ILE A 183 -0.73 19.51 -14.64
C ILE A 183 -2.09 19.30 -15.34
N ASN A 184 -2.87 20.37 -15.53
CA ASN A 184 -4.14 20.29 -16.26
C ASN A 184 -3.97 19.91 -17.73
N LYS A 185 -2.90 20.36 -18.40
CA LYS A 185 -2.58 19.98 -19.78
C LYS A 185 -2.28 18.48 -19.86
N ILE A 186 -1.43 17.97 -18.95
CA ILE A 186 -1.13 16.54 -18.87
C ILE A 186 -2.40 15.74 -18.57
N SER A 187 -3.21 16.19 -17.62
CA SER A 187 -4.49 15.56 -17.27
C SER A 187 -5.49 15.49 -18.45
N ARG A 188 -5.52 16.53 -19.29
CA ARG A 188 -6.34 16.52 -20.51
C ARG A 188 -5.89 15.47 -21.50
N GLY A 189 -4.58 15.18 -21.58
CA GLY A 189 -4.06 14.10 -22.41
C GLY A 189 -4.63 12.72 -22.05
N PHE A 190 -5.00 12.53 -20.77
CA PHE A 190 -5.62 11.29 -20.28
C PHE A 190 -7.14 11.24 -20.46
N LYS A 191 -7.81 12.34 -20.88
CA LYS A 191 -9.28 12.32 -21.04
C LYS A 191 -9.76 11.42 -22.17
N ASN A 192 -8.96 11.26 -23.21
CA ASN A 192 -9.31 10.40 -24.33
C ASN A 192 -9.01 8.92 -24.07
N ASN A 193 -8.07 8.64 -23.16
CA ASN A 193 -7.78 7.30 -22.64
C ASN A 193 -8.20 7.29 -21.17
N THR A 194 -9.42 6.83 -20.90
CA THR A 194 -9.92 6.70 -19.53
C THR A 194 -8.98 5.85 -18.71
N ILE A 195 -8.35 6.46 -17.70
CA ILE A 195 -7.52 5.72 -16.75
C ILE A 195 -8.46 4.94 -15.80
N ASP A 196 -8.32 3.62 -15.80
CA ASP A 196 -9.09 2.78 -14.89
C ASP A 196 -8.49 2.85 -13.48
N LEU A 197 -7.16 2.81 -13.38
CA LEU A 197 -6.45 2.79 -12.12
C LEU A 197 -5.26 3.75 -12.13
N ALA A 198 -5.27 4.76 -11.27
CA ALA A 198 -4.14 5.65 -11.02
C ALA A 198 -3.49 5.34 -9.67
N ILE A 199 -2.19 5.07 -9.65
CA ILE A 199 -1.40 4.70 -8.48
C ILE A 199 -0.34 5.77 -8.23
N ASN A 200 -0.39 6.45 -7.06
CA ASN A 200 0.66 7.37 -6.65
C ASN A 200 1.63 6.71 -5.67
N LEU A 201 2.88 6.56 -6.09
CA LEU A 201 3.95 5.93 -5.32
C LEU A 201 4.85 6.96 -4.60
N GLN A 202 4.71 8.26 -4.89
CA GLN A 202 5.65 9.27 -4.38
C GLN A 202 5.31 9.81 -2.99
N SER A 203 4.06 9.76 -2.56
CA SER A 203 3.63 10.19 -1.20
C SER A 203 3.97 11.64 -0.82
N THR A 204 4.14 12.53 -1.79
CA THR A 204 4.35 13.97 -1.54
C THR A 204 3.06 14.76 -1.73
N ASN A 205 2.99 15.95 -1.15
CA ASN A 205 1.86 16.86 -1.37
C ASN A 205 1.71 17.23 -2.86
N PHE A 206 2.83 17.34 -3.58
CA PHE A 206 2.82 17.64 -5.01
C PHE A 206 2.22 16.48 -5.82
N SER A 207 2.74 15.26 -5.63
CA SER A 207 2.22 14.09 -6.34
C SER A 207 0.75 13.78 -6.01
N SER A 208 0.32 14.04 -4.78
CA SER A 208 -1.08 13.91 -4.37
C SER A 208 -1.98 14.95 -5.06
N LYS A 209 -1.51 16.19 -5.26
CA LYS A 209 -2.22 17.20 -6.08
C LYS A 209 -2.33 16.75 -7.53
N VAL A 210 -1.27 16.18 -8.09
CA VAL A 210 -1.29 15.61 -9.46
C VAL A 210 -2.34 14.51 -9.56
N LEU A 211 -2.29 13.51 -8.67
CA LEU A 211 -3.25 12.41 -8.63
C LEU A 211 -4.70 12.92 -8.53
N LYS A 212 -4.94 13.97 -7.74
CA LYS A 212 -6.28 14.54 -7.57
C LYS A 212 -6.87 15.03 -8.89
N ILE A 213 -6.05 15.65 -9.74
CA ILE A 213 -6.47 16.27 -11.00
C ILE A 213 -6.64 15.23 -12.11
N ILE A 214 -5.88 14.12 -12.09
CA ILE A 214 -5.98 13.06 -13.09
C ILE A 214 -7.40 12.44 -13.09
N PRO A 215 -8.06 12.33 -14.26
CA PRO A 215 -9.33 11.63 -14.39
C PRO A 215 -9.09 10.13 -14.37
N ALA A 216 -9.40 9.47 -13.27
CA ALA A 216 -9.27 8.03 -13.13
C ALA A 216 -10.47 7.47 -12.38
N ARG A 217 -10.94 6.26 -12.80
CA ARG A 217 -12.03 5.54 -12.12
C ARG A 217 -11.65 5.17 -10.69
N TRP A 218 -10.43 4.67 -10.50
CA TRP A 218 -9.87 4.29 -9.22
C TRP A 218 -8.56 5.02 -8.97
N LYS A 219 -8.38 5.51 -7.76
CA LYS A 219 -7.16 6.21 -7.34
C LYS A 219 -6.62 5.59 -6.07
N ILE A 220 -5.36 5.17 -6.10
CA ILE A 220 -4.63 4.68 -4.94
C ILE A 220 -3.54 5.68 -4.60
N ASN A 221 -3.50 6.11 -3.36
CA ASN A 221 -2.46 6.98 -2.85
C ASN A 221 -1.77 6.34 -1.65
N ARG A 222 -0.45 6.45 -1.60
CA ARG A 222 0.28 6.25 -0.38
C ARG A 222 0.32 7.60 0.34
N SER A 223 -0.22 7.69 1.52
CA SER A 223 -0.23 8.93 2.28
C SER A 223 0.09 8.71 3.75
N TYR A 224 0.82 9.65 4.31
CA TYR A 224 1.02 9.77 5.76
C TYR A 224 -0.19 10.41 6.46
N PHE A 225 -1.12 11.03 5.71
CA PHE A 225 -2.21 11.82 6.25
C PHE A 225 -3.58 11.27 5.82
N TYR A 226 -4.41 10.95 6.79
CA TYR A 226 -5.75 10.35 6.64
C TYR A 226 -6.81 11.22 5.95
N ARG A 227 -6.48 12.37 5.36
CA ARG A 227 -7.45 13.37 4.90
C ARG A 227 -7.61 13.52 3.39
N ASP A 228 -7.04 12.65 2.59
CA ASP A 228 -7.22 12.76 1.14
C ASP A 228 -8.55 12.15 0.70
N LYS A 229 -9.56 13.01 0.50
CA LYS A 229 -10.89 12.62 0.00
C LYS A 229 -10.91 12.27 -1.48
N SER A 230 -9.82 12.52 -2.22
CA SER A 230 -9.76 12.31 -3.67
C SER A 230 -9.32 10.89 -4.06
N THR A 231 -8.92 10.07 -3.10
CA THR A 231 -8.45 8.72 -3.32
C THR A 231 -9.46 7.67 -2.87
N ASN A 232 -9.56 6.58 -3.64
CA ASN A 232 -10.42 5.45 -3.30
C ASN A 232 -9.73 4.54 -2.27
N VAL A 233 -8.41 4.35 -2.41
CA VAL A 233 -7.61 3.52 -1.50
C VAL A 233 -6.45 4.33 -0.97
N LEU A 234 -6.34 4.38 0.34
CA LEU A 234 -5.24 4.99 1.05
C LEU A 234 -4.40 3.89 1.70
N VAL A 235 -3.18 3.69 1.19
CA VAL A 235 -2.24 2.73 1.77
C VAL A 235 -1.40 3.46 2.82
N GLY A 236 -1.71 3.21 4.09
CA GLY A 236 -1.00 3.80 5.22
C GLY A 236 0.34 3.11 5.50
N PHE A 237 1.17 3.76 6.32
CA PHE A 237 2.40 3.16 6.82
C PHE A 237 2.08 2.21 7.96
N THR A 238 2.13 0.93 7.69
CA THR A 238 1.97 -0.10 8.74
C THR A 238 3.27 -0.44 9.44
N ASN A 239 4.43 -0.19 8.79
CA ASN A 239 5.74 -0.45 9.38
C ASN A 239 6.84 0.39 8.69
N THR A 240 7.54 1.23 9.46
CA THR A 240 8.62 2.11 8.97
C THR A 240 9.90 1.35 8.60
N PHE A 241 10.08 0.12 9.07
CA PHE A 241 11.27 -0.70 8.81
C PHE A 241 11.23 -1.48 7.49
N ARG A 242 10.13 -1.42 6.74
CA ARG A 242 10.04 -2.07 5.42
C ARG A 242 10.80 -1.27 4.35
N SER A 243 11.45 -1.99 3.43
CA SER A 243 12.11 -1.36 2.28
C SER A 243 11.12 -0.56 1.42
N ALA A 244 11.64 0.39 0.62
CA ALA A 244 10.82 1.17 -0.30
C ALA A 244 10.06 0.27 -1.29
N ILE A 245 10.70 -0.78 -1.80
CA ILE A 245 10.10 -1.76 -2.70
C ILE A 245 8.92 -2.46 -2.04
N GLU A 246 9.09 -2.98 -0.82
CA GLU A 246 7.99 -3.66 -0.11
C GLU A 246 6.81 -2.74 0.16
N ARG A 247 7.11 -1.48 0.51
CA ARG A 247 6.07 -0.47 0.71
C ARG A 247 5.31 -0.15 -0.58
N ASP A 248 5.99 -0.16 -1.74
CA ASP A 248 5.34 0.03 -3.04
C ASP A 248 4.51 -1.20 -3.42
N LEU A 249 5.00 -2.41 -3.15
CA LEU A 249 4.27 -3.66 -3.38
C LEU A 249 3.05 -3.83 -2.47
N ASP A 250 3.01 -3.19 -1.30
CA ASP A 250 1.82 -3.18 -0.44
C ASP A 250 0.60 -2.54 -1.11
N ILE A 251 0.83 -1.65 -2.08
CA ILE A 251 -0.24 -1.09 -2.90
C ILE A 251 -0.92 -2.19 -3.72
N LEU A 252 -0.15 -3.10 -4.32
CA LEU A 252 -0.73 -4.24 -5.05
C LEU A 252 -1.48 -5.18 -4.11
N ARG A 253 -0.91 -5.46 -2.94
CA ARG A 253 -1.57 -6.29 -1.92
C ARG A 253 -2.88 -5.68 -1.44
N SER A 254 -2.96 -4.35 -1.35
CA SER A 254 -4.18 -3.65 -0.92
C SER A 254 -5.36 -3.85 -1.86
N ILE A 255 -5.12 -4.17 -3.12
CA ILE A 255 -6.13 -4.46 -4.14
C ILE A 255 -6.22 -5.95 -4.49
N GLY A 256 -5.70 -6.82 -3.64
CA GLY A 256 -5.80 -8.28 -3.78
C GLY A 256 -4.80 -8.92 -4.74
N LEU A 257 -3.90 -8.16 -5.35
CA LEU A 257 -2.82 -8.70 -6.18
C LEU A 257 -1.69 -9.24 -5.28
N LYS A 258 -1.15 -10.41 -5.64
CA LYS A 258 -0.04 -11.03 -4.91
C LYS A 258 1.26 -10.83 -5.69
N PRO A 259 2.14 -9.90 -5.26
CA PRO A 259 3.43 -9.71 -5.92
C PRO A 259 4.25 -10.99 -5.95
N VAL A 260 4.84 -11.29 -7.10
CA VAL A 260 5.62 -12.52 -7.32
C VAL A 260 7.12 -12.28 -7.24
N ASP A 261 7.55 -11.02 -7.35
CA ASP A 261 8.98 -10.70 -7.38
C ASP A 261 9.27 -9.29 -6.86
N LYS A 262 10.51 -9.05 -6.42
CA LYS A 262 10.97 -7.81 -5.78
C LYS A 262 12.23 -7.23 -6.43
N HIS A 263 12.71 -7.81 -7.51
CA HIS A 263 13.95 -7.41 -8.16
C HIS A 263 13.79 -6.05 -8.85
N SER A 264 14.65 -5.10 -8.52
CA SER A 264 14.78 -3.87 -9.28
C SER A 264 15.75 -4.08 -10.46
N GLU A 265 15.40 -3.51 -11.60
CA GLU A 265 16.12 -3.65 -12.86
C GLU A 265 16.22 -2.32 -13.59
N VAL A 266 17.30 -2.18 -14.36
CA VAL A 266 17.46 -1.12 -15.37
C VAL A 266 17.64 -1.80 -16.72
N PHE A 267 16.86 -1.41 -17.69
CA PHE A 267 16.90 -1.95 -19.05
C PHE A 267 17.69 -1.01 -19.94
N LEU A 268 18.86 -1.48 -20.39
CA LEU A 268 19.78 -0.71 -21.19
C LEU A 268 19.55 -0.98 -22.69
N SER A 269 19.63 0.08 -23.48
CA SER A 269 19.70 -0.03 -24.94
C SER A 269 21.04 -0.59 -25.40
N THR A 270 21.08 -1.13 -26.61
CA THR A 270 22.32 -1.57 -27.24
C THR A 270 23.37 -0.44 -27.28
N LYS A 271 22.94 0.78 -27.57
CA LYS A 271 23.82 1.96 -27.60
C LYS A 271 24.49 2.25 -26.25
N GLU A 272 23.73 2.12 -25.15
CA GLU A 272 24.23 2.34 -23.79
C GLU A 272 25.22 1.23 -23.40
N ILE A 273 24.92 -0.01 -23.78
CA ILE A 273 25.81 -1.15 -23.57
C ILE A 273 27.11 -0.96 -24.34
N ASP A 274 27.05 -0.56 -25.62
CA ASP A 274 28.23 -0.35 -26.45
C ASP A 274 29.05 0.87 -25.98
N TRP A 275 28.36 1.93 -25.55
CA TRP A 275 29.04 3.07 -24.91
C TRP A 275 29.80 2.62 -23.65
N ALA A 276 29.19 1.83 -22.79
CA ALA A 276 29.86 1.32 -21.59
C ALA A 276 31.08 0.46 -21.93
N LYS A 277 30.98 -0.45 -22.90
CA LYS A 277 32.09 -1.27 -23.35
C LYS A 277 33.24 -0.40 -23.86
N ASN A 278 32.93 0.60 -24.69
CA ASN A 278 33.93 1.53 -25.22
C ASN A 278 34.60 2.36 -24.12
N PHE A 279 33.78 2.83 -23.15
CA PHE A 279 34.27 3.56 -21.97
C PHE A 279 35.27 2.70 -21.18
N PHE A 280 34.91 1.45 -20.88
CA PHE A 280 35.79 0.53 -20.16
C PHE A 280 37.13 0.30 -20.94
N SER A 281 37.04 0.00 -22.23
CA SER A 281 38.20 -0.26 -23.06
C SER A 281 39.12 0.96 -23.18
N SER A 282 38.56 2.15 -23.41
CA SER A 282 39.33 3.39 -23.56
C SER A 282 40.02 3.87 -22.29
N ASN A 283 39.50 3.44 -21.12
CA ASN A 283 40.07 3.78 -19.80
C ASN A 283 40.96 2.63 -19.24
N GLY A 284 41.27 1.61 -20.03
CA GLY A 284 42.14 0.49 -19.60
C GLY A 284 41.51 -0.37 -18.49
N LEU A 285 40.17 -0.32 -18.37
CA LEU A 285 39.41 -1.13 -17.44
C LEU A 285 39.08 -2.46 -18.11
N SER A 286 39.50 -3.56 -17.51
CA SER A 286 39.28 -4.92 -18.02
C SER A 286 38.33 -5.66 -17.06
N HIS A 287 37.47 -6.53 -17.59
CA HIS A 287 36.65 -7.43 -16.81
C HIS A 287 37.46 -8.44 -15.98
N GLU A 288 38.73 -8.63 -16.30
CA GLU A 288 39.63 -9.49 -15.54
C GLU A 288 40.15 -8.84 -14.26
N LYS A 289 40.05 -7.51 -14.16
CA LYS A 289 40.46 -6.74 -12.97
C LYS A 289 39.27 -6.42 -12.10
N LYS A 290 39.51 -6.48 -10.79
CA LYS A 290 38.51 -6.01 -9.80
C LYS A 290 38.40 -4.50 -9.93
N ILE A 291 37.18 -3.99 -10.15
CA ILE A 291 36.88 -2.56 -10.27
C ILE A 291 36.17 -2.12 -9.03
N LEU A 292 36.70 -1.09 -8.35
CA LEU A 292 36.06 -0.43 -7.23
C LEU A 292 35.51 0.92 -7.70
N MET A 293 34.19 1.05 -7.66
CA MET A 293 33.51 2.33 -7.89
C MET A 293 33.23 3.01 -6.56
N VAL A 294 33.67 4.26 -6.42
CA VAL A 294 33.48 5.06 -5.21
C VAL A 294 32.63 6.29 -5.53
N HIS A 295 31.55 6.48 -4.76
CA HIS A 295 30.68 7.65 -4.83
C HIS A 295 30.72 8.39 -3.48
N PRO A 296 31.65 9.36 -3.29
CA PRO A 296 31.92 9.95 -1.97
C PRO A 296 30.97 11.08 -1.58
N CYS A 297 30.14 11.58 -2.50
CA CYS A 297 29.32 12.77 -2.29
C CYS A 297 27.83 12.45 -2.30
N SER A 298 27.05 13.26 -1.60
CA SER A 298 25.59 13.25 -1.61
C SER A 298 25.09 14.70 -1.70
N SER A 299 23.88 14.88 -2.23
CA SER A 299 23.20 16.19 -2.26
C SER A 299 22.97 16.80 -0.86
N LEU A 300 22.94 15.99 0.17
CA LEU A 300 22.79 16.41 1.56
C LEU A 300 24.09 16.22 2.33
N LYS A 301 24.71 17.31 2.79
CA LYS A 301 25.97 17.29 3.55
C LYS A 301 25.97 16.29 4.72
N ILE A 302 24.85 16.15 5.44
CA ILE A 302 24.73 15.23 6.57
C ILE A 302 24.86 13.75 6.18
N ARG A 303 24.74 13.41 4.90
CA ARG A 303 24.92 12.04 4.38
C ARG A 303 26.32 11.78 3.87
N ASN A 304 27.19 12.78 3.87
CA ASN A 304 28.57 12.63 3.39
C ASN A 304 29.45 12.07 4.52
N TRP A 305 30.15 10.98 4.24
CA TRP A 305 31.10 10.39 5.19
C TRP A 305 32.42 11.17 5.28
N GLY A 306 32.75 11.96 4.26
CA GLY A 306 33.95 12.76 4.13
C GLY A 306 34.92 12.17 3.11
N ILE A 307 35.46 13.05 2.26
CA ILE A 307 36.37 12.65 1.15
C ILE A 307 37.64 12.00 1.67
N GLU A 308 38.20 12.51 2.77
CA GLU A 308 39.43 12.01 3.40
C GLU A 308 39.25 10.55 3.87
N LYS A 309 38.08 10.23 4.41
CA LYS A 309 37.75 8.85 4.86
C LYS A 309 37.62 7.88 3.70
N PHE A 310 37.00 8.33 2.59
CA PHE A 310 36.94 7.54 1.35
C PHE A 310 38.34 7.35 0.76
N ALA A 311 39.21 8.37 0.74
CA ALA A 311 40.57 8.27 0.29
C ALA A 311 41.38 7.26 1.11
N LEU A 312 41.25 7.30 2.44
CA LEU A 312 41.89 6.33 3.34
C LEU A 312 41.37 4.91 3.09
N LEU A 313 40.05 4.74 2.92
CA LEU A 313 39.48 3.42 2.58
C LEU A 313 40.05 2.89 1.25
N CYS A 314 40.09 3.68 0.21
CA CYS A 314 40.65 3.30 -1.07
C CYS A 314 42.12 2.88 -0.95
N ARG A 315 42.94 3.64 -0.20
CA ARG A 315 44.35 3.31 0.04
C ARG A 315 44.53 1.96 0.76
N ASN A 316 43.61 1.59 1.65
CA ASN A 316 43.67 0.33 2.38
C ASN A 316 43.13 -0.87 1.57
N LEU A 317 42.49 -0.62 0.44
CA LEU A 317 41.91 -1.67 -0.44
C LEU A 317 42.77 -1.97 -1.67
N ILE A 318 43.71 -1.09 -1.96
CA ILE A 318 44.71 -1.24 -3.06
C ILE A 318 46.00 -1.74 -2.50
#